data_e55035fe14defe1b3b364904ea6b2e70
#
_entry.id   e55035fe14defe1b3b364904ea6b2e70
#
_cell.length_a   1.000
_cell.length_b   1.000
_cell.length_c   1.000
_cell.angle_alpha   90.00
_cell.angle_beta   90.00
_cell.angle_gamma   90.00
#
_symmetry.space_group_name_H-M   'P 1'
#
loop_
_entity.id
_entity.type
_entity.pdbx_description
1 polymer ?
#
loop_
_entity_poly.entity_id
_entity_poly.type
_entity_poly.pdbx_seq_one_letter_code
_entity_poly.pdbx_strand_id
1 'polypeptide(L)'
;MASLSRRPAFVDSLSTHGLLWAAAIATFGVGDVLTTAAFLIAELNHEGNPLAVAAIEQFGLWVLIPWKLFVVGAFAGMYRHTPNEIRIGIPLGLALFGTVLVAWNIYSSLTGARIVL
;
A
#
# COMPACT_ATOMS: atom_id res chain seq x y z
N MET A 1 9.27 16.76 35.23
CA MET A 1 8.80 17.04 33.86
C MET A 1 9.60 16.28 32.82
N ALA A 2 10.91 16.22 32.94
CA ALA A 2 11.70 15.45 31.97
C ALA A 2 11.23 14.00 31.85
N SER A 3 10.83 13.38 32.99
CA SER A 3 10.35 12.01 32.99
C SER A 3 9.04 11.84 32.19
N LEU A 4 8.21 12.88 32.13
CA LEU A 4 6.95 12.81 31.40
C LEU A 4 7.15 12.85 29.89
N SER A 5 8.23 13.42 29.42
CA SER A 5 8.54 13.48 28.00
C SER A 5 9.37 12.29 27.54
N ARG A 6 9.84 11.48 28.46
CA ARG A 6 10.65 10.31 28.10
C ARG A 6 9.77 9.21 27.58
N ARG A 7 10.10 8.75 26.39
CA ARG A 7 9.42 7.65 25.73
C ARG A 7 10.46 6.61 25.33
N PRO A 8 10.07 5.34 25.20
CA PRO A 8 10.97 4.36 24.61
C PRO A 8 11.46 4.85 23.24
N ALA A 9 12.69 4.53 22.91
CA ALA A 9 13.28 5.00 21.65
C ALA A 9 12.43 4.64 20.42
N PHE A 10 11.81 3.46 20.42
CA PHE A 10 10.98 3.06 19.28
C PHE A 10 9.71 3.93 19.17
N VAL A 11 9.16 4.40 20.28
CA VAL A 11 7.99 5.30 20.25
C VAL A 11 8.37 6.66 19.69
N ASP A 12 9.55 7.17 20.07
CA ASP A 12 10.04 8.44 19.55
C ASP A 12 10.33 8.35 18.06
N SER A 13 10.76 7.19 17.55
CA SER A 13 10.97 6.98 16.14
C SER A 13 9.66 6.84 15.34
N LEU A 14 8.54 6.58 16.03
CA LEU A 14 7.22 6.52 15.40
C LEU A 14 6.64 7.93 15.28
N SER A 15 7.35 8.77 14.51
CA SER A 15 6.87 10.10 14.16
C SER A 15 5.62 10.02 13.27
N THR A 16 4.98 11.18 13.04
CA THR A 16 3.86 11.24 12.10
C THR A 16 4.23 10.68 10.74
N HIS A 17 5.44 11.01 10.24
CA HIS A 17 5.92 10.46 8.97
C HIS A 17 6.07 8.94 9.05
N GLY A 18 6.63 8.43 10.13
CA GLY A 18 6.79 6.99 10.33
C GLY A 18 5.46 6.26 10.39
N LEU A 19 4.48 6.83 11.08
CA LEU A 19 3.14 6.24 11.16
C LEU A 19 2.43 6.26 9.81
N LEU A 20 2.58 7.34 9.03
CA LEU A 20 2.01 7.41 7.69
C LEU A 20 2.66 6.42 6.74
N TRP A 21 3.98 6.22 6.83
CA TRP A 21 4.66 5.20 6.05
C TRP A 21 4.20 3.79 6.45
N ALA A 22 4.02 3.54 7.74
CA ALA A 22 3.50 2.26 8.20
C ALA A 22 2.08 2.01 7.66
N ALA A 23 1.23 3.03 7.70
CA ALA A 23 -0.12 2.94 7.13
C ALA A 23 -0.09 2.75 5.62
N ALA A 24 0.81 3.45 4.91
CA ALA A 24 0.96 3.31 3.47
C ALA A 24 1.39 1.88 3.09
N ILE A 25 2.38 1.34 3.80
CA ILE A 25 2.84 -0.02 3.55
C ILE A 25 1.75 -1.03 3.87
N ALA A 26 1.04 -0.83 4.99
CA ALA A 26 -0.02 -1.75 5.40
C ALA A 26 -1.20 -1.77 4.41
N THR A 27 -1.58 -0.60 3.87
CA THR A 27 -2.74 -0.51 2.97
C THR A 27 -2.35 -0.70 1.52
N PHE A 28 -1.50 0.17 0.98
CA PHE A 28 -1.12 0.15 -0.43
C PHE A 28 -0.25 -1.07 -0.76
N GLY A 29 0.70 -1.40 0.12
CA GLY A 29 1.58 -2.53 -0.09
C GLY A 29 0.91 -3.86 0.23
N VAL A 30 0.69 -4.12 1.52
CA VAL A 30 0.25 -5.43 1.99
C VAL A 30 -1.24 -5.65 1.78
N GLY A 31 -2.07 -4.70 2.21
CA GLY A 31 -3.53 -4.84 2.14
C GLY A 31 -4.03 -4.99 0.71
N ASP A 32 -3.52 -4.16 -0.20
CA ASP A 32 -3.94 -4.24 -1.59
C ASP A 32 -3.49 -5.56 -2.24
N VAL A 33 -2.25 -5.99 -1.99
CA VAL A 33 -1.77 -7.28 -2.51
C VAL A 33 -2.58 -8.44 -1.95
N LEU A 34 -2.83 -8.46 -0.64
CA LEU A 34 -3.58 -9.55 -0.02
C LEU A 34 -5.01 -9.63 -0.53
N THR A 35 -5.71 -8.49 -0.62
CA THR A 35 -7.09 -8.50 -1.10
C THR A 35 -7.15 -8.86 -2.59
N THR A 36 -6.24 -8.33 -3.39
CA THR A 36 -6.17 -8.66 -4.81
C THR A 36 -5.90 -10.16 -5.01
N ALA A 37 -4.87 -10.67 -4.34
CA ALA A 37 -4.49 -12.08 -4.48
C ALA A 37 -5.59 -13.01 -3.97
N ALA A 38 -6.17 -12.71 -2.81
CA ALA A 38 -7.21 -13.54 -2.23
C ALA A 38 -8.42 -13.65 -3.15
N PHE A 39 -8.86 -12.52 -3.72
CA PHE A 39 -10.04 -12.51 -4.57
C PHE A 39 -9.78 -13.08 -5.97
N LEU A 40 -8.55 -12.95 -6.48
CA LEU A 40 -8.17 -13.59 -7.73
C LEU A 40 -8.05 -15.11 -7.57
N ILE A 41 -7.46 -15.58 -6.48
CA ILE A 41 -7.33 -17.03 -6.19
C ILE A 41 -8.71 -17.66 -6.01
N ALA A 42 -9.62 -16.94 -5.34
CA ALA A 42 -10.98 -17.43 -5.14
C ALA A 42 -11.84 -17.31 -6.38
N GLU A 43 -11.32 -16.78 -7.48
CA GLU A 43 -12.03 -16.55 -8.74
C GLU A 43 -13.25 -15.65 -8.58
N LEU A 44 -13.24 -14.82 -7.55
CA LEU A 44 -14.33 -13.88 -7.29
C LEU A 44 -14.21 -12.61 -8.11
N ASN A 45 -12.98 -12.24 -8.50
CA ASN A 45 -12.68 -10.98 -9.17
C ASN A 45 -11.71 -11.17 -10.32
N HIS A 46 -11.63 -10.14 -11.16
CA HIS A 46 -10.64 -10.01 -12.22
C HIS A 46 -9.74 -8.81 -11.93
N GLU A 47 -8.45 -8.92 -12.31
CA GLU A 47 -7.53 -7.79 -12.17
C GLU A 47 -7.88 -6.70 -13.16
N GLY A 48 -8.01 -5.46 -12.68
CA GLY A 48 -8.37 -4.32 -13.51
C GLY A 48 -7.20 -3.64 -14.20
N ASN A 49 -5.96 -3.91 -13.78
CA ASN A 49 -4.77 -3.29 -14.35
C ASN A 49 -4.20 -4.17 -15.47
N PRO A 50 -4.19 -3.71 -16.74
CA PRO A 50 -3.69 -4.53 -17.86
C PRO A 50 -2.24 -4.96 -17.72
N LEU A 51 -1.38 -4.11 -17.13
CA LEU A 51 0.02 -4.46 -16.91
C LEU A 51 0.14 -5.58 -15.87
N ALA A 52 -0.66 -5.50 -14.81
CA ALA A 52 -0.69 -6.54 -13.78
C ALA A 52 -1.22 -7.84 -14.37
N VAL A 53 -2.27 -7.79 -15.20
CA VAL A 53 -2.79 -8.99 -15.89
C VAL A 53 -1.70 -9.66 -16.70
N ALA A 54 -0.97 -8.90 -17.52
CA ALA A 54 0.08 -9.45 -18.37
C ALA A 54 1.19 -10.07 -17.52
N ALA A 55 1.59 -9.42 -16.44
CA ALA A 55 2.64 -9.92 -15.54
C ALA A 55 2.18 -11.20 -14.82
N ILE A 56 0.94 -11.25 -14.35
CA ILE A 56 0.39 -12.41 -13.66
C ILE A 56 0.29 -13.60 -14.62
N GLU A 57 -0.16 -13.37 -15.85
CA GLU A 57 -0.26 -14.43 -16.85
C GLU A 57 1.10 -15.02 -17.18
N GLN A 58 2.14 -14.20 -17.23
CA GLN A 58 3.47 -14.63 -17.62
C GLN A 58 4.26 -15.23 -16.46
N PHE A 59 4.18 -14.65 -15.27
CA PHE A 59 5.03 -14.99 -14.13
C PHE A 59 4.29 -15.60 -12.94
N GLY A 60 2.97 -15.57 -12.95
CA GLY A 60 2.16 -16.03 -11.83
C GLY A 60 1.82 -14.91 -10.86
N LEU A 61 0.90 -15.22 -9.94
CA LEU A 61 0.33 -14.25 -9.02
C LEU A 61 1.37 -13.65 -8.07
N TRP A 62 2.43 -14.39 -7.78
CA TRP A 62 3.50 -13.93 -6.88
C TRP A 62 4.17 -12.64 -7.35
N VAL A 63 4.06 -12.32 -8.64
CA VAL A 63 4.68 -11.12 -9.22
C VAL A 63 4.15 -9.83 -8.60
N LEU A 64 2.98 -9.88 -7.96
CA LEU A 64 2.42 -8.73 -7.26
C LEU A 64 3.35 -8.21 -6.16
N ILE A 65 4.11 -9.10 -5.54
CA ILE A 65 5.03 -8.72 -4.45
C ILE A 65 6.17 -7.83 -4.94
N PRO A 66 7.02 -8.28 -5.89
CA PRO A 66 8.08 -7.40 -6.40
C PRO A 66 7.53 -6.18 -7.10
N TRP A 67 6.37 -6.25 -7.73
CA TRP A 67 5.72 -5.10 -8.35
C TRP A 67 5.44 -4.01 -7.31
N LYS A 68 4.81 -4.38 -6.19
CA LYS A 68 4.51 -3.43 -5.12
C LYS A 68 5.77 -2.92 -4.44
N LEU A 69 6.75 -3.77 -4.23
CA LEU A 69 8.04 -3.35 -3.67
C LEU A 69 8.71 -2.30 -4.54
N PHE A 70 8.65 -2.47 -5.85
CA PHE A 70 9.19 -1.50 -6.80
C PHE A 70 8.47 -0.17 -6.69
N VAL A 71 7.14 -0.19 -6.66
CA VAL A 71 6.33 1.04 -6.59
C VAL A 71 6.56 1.77 -5.27
N VAL A 72 6.49 1.05 -4.15
CA VAL A 72 6.72 1.64 -2.82
C VAL A 72 8.16 2.17 -2.73
N GLY A 73 9.12 1.43 -3.27
CA GLY A 73 10.52 1.87 -3.31
C GLY A 73 10.71 3.14 -4.12
N ALA A 74 10.02 3.26 -5.25
CA ALA A 74 10.07 4.47 -6.07
C ALA A 74 9.53 5.68 -5.29
N PHE A 75 8.40 5.52 -4.59
CA PHE A 75 7.85 6.60 -3.77
C PHE A 75 8.74 6.92 -2.58
N ALA A 76 9.38 5.93 -1.96
CA ALA A 76 10.35 6.16 -0.90
C ALA A 76 11.56 6.97 -1.41
N GLY A 77 12.02 6.68 -2.62
CA GLY A 77 13.06 7.45 -3.27
C GLY A 77 12.63 8.90 -3.51
N MET A 78 11.42 9.09 -4.02
CA MET A 78 10.86 10.44 -4.20
C MET A 78 10.76 11.19 -2.87
N TYR A 79 10.33 10.51 -1.81
CA TYR A 79 10.24 11.11 -0.48
C TYR A 79 11.59 11.65 -0.02
N ARG A 80 12.66 10.90 -0.24
CA ARG A 80 14.01 11.33 0.15
C ARG A 80 14.48 12.60 -0.56
N HIS A 81 14.00 12.83 -1.79
CA HIS A 81 14.40 13.96 -2.61
C HIS A 81 13.40 15.11 -2.58
N THR A 82 12.33 14.97 -1.81
CA THR A 82 11.30 15.99 -1.69
C THR A 82 11.60 16.90 -0.49
N PRO A 83 11.38 18.22 -0.60
CA PRO A 83 11.59 19.15 0.52
C PRO A 83 10.80 18.75 1.76
N ASN A 84 11.40 19.00 2.94
CA ASN A 84 10.81 18.59 4.24
C ASN A 84 9.39 19.10 4.44
N GLU A 85 9.07 20.29 3.93
CA GLU A 85 7.79 20.94 4.14
C GLU A 85 6.63 20.21 3.50
N ILE A 86 6.90 19.47 2.41
CA ILE A 86 5.84 18.84 1.61
C ILE A 86 6.00 17.34 1.48
N ARG A 87 7.10 16.76 1.97
CA ARG A 87 7.36 15.33 1.78
C ARG A 87 6.32 14.43 2.43
N ILE A 88 5.66 14.92 3.48
CA ILE A 88 4.63 14.16 4.19
C ILE A 88 3.47 13.77 3.26
N GLY A 89 3.26 14.55 2.20
CA GLY A 89 2.23 14.24 1.21
C GLY A 89 2.41 12.90 0.51
N ILE A 90 3.65 12.39 0.43
CA ILE A 90 3.92 11.12 -0.23
C ILE A 90 3.35 9.93 0.58
N PRO A 91 3.76 9.71 1.85
CA PRO A 91 3.17 8.62 2.61
C PRO A 91 1.70 8.86 2.92
N LEU A 92 1.27 10.11 3.10
CA LEU A 92 -0.15 10.42 3.29
C LEU A 92 -0.96 10.02 2.06
N GLY A 93 -0.51 10.41 0.88
CA GLY A 93 -1.18 10.05 -0.37
C GLY A 93 -1.22 8.55 -0.61
N LEU A 94 -0.11 7.85 -0.35
CA LEU A 94 -0.07 6.40 -0.47
C LEU A 94 -1.01 5.72 0.52
N ALA A 95 -1.08 6.21 1.77
CA ALA A 95 -1.97 5.64 2.77
C ALA A 95 -3.44 5.83 2.37
N LEU A 96 -3.80 7.02 1.90
CA LEU A 96 -5.15 7.31 1.43
C LEU A 96 -5.50 6.49 0.20
N PHE A 97 -4.61 6.45 -0.77
CA PHE A 97 -4.82 5.69 -2.01
C PHE A 97 -4.89 4.19 -1.70
N GLY A 98 -4.01 3.69 -0.84
CA GLY A 98 -4.02 2.29 -0.43
C GLY A 98 -5.31 1.90 0.28
N THR A 99 -5.82 2.77 1.15
CA THR A 99 -7.11 2.56 1.81
C THR A 99 -8.24 2.47 0.79
N VAL A 100 -8.24 3.35 -0.19
CA VAL A 100 -9.24 3.34 -1.27
C VAL A 100 -9.14 2.04 -2.08
N LEU A 101 -7.93 1.60 -2.41
CA LEU A 101 -7.74 0.36 -3.17
C LEU A 101 -8.25 -0.86 -2.41
N VAL A 102 -7.92 -0.97 -1.13
CA VAL A 102 -8.39 -2.08 -0.29
C VAL A 102 -9.92 -2.04 -0.18
N ALA A 103 -10.48 -0.87 0.09
CA ALA A 103 -11.92 -0.70 0.19
C ALA A 103 -12.60 -1.05 -1.14
N TRP A 104 -12.04 -0.63 -2.26
CA TRP A 104 -12.56 -0.96 -3.59
C TRP A 104 -12.54 -2.46 -3.83
N ASN A 105 -11.43 -3.13 -3.53
CA ASN A 105 -11.31 -4.56 -3.74
C ASN A 105 -12.37 -5.33 -2.96
N ILE A 106 -12.59 -4.94 -1.71
CA ILE A 106 -13.63 -5.56 -0.86
C ILE A 106 -15.04 -5.24 -1.39
N TYR A 107 -15.31 -3.98 -1.67
CA TYR A 107 -16.60 -3.53 -2.18
C TYR A 107 -16.93 -4.22 -3.50
N SER A 108 -15.97 -4.28 -4.41
CA SER A 108 -16.14 -4.92 -5.71
C SER A 108 -16.49 -6.40 -5.56
N SER A 109 -15.85 -7.09 -4.62
CA SER A 109 -16.13 -8.50 -4.36
C SER A 109 -17.53 -8.72 -3.82
N LEU A 110 -18.00 -7.82 -2.94
CA LEU A 110 -19.30 -7.94 -2.28
C LEU A 110 -20.45 -7.54 -3.20
N THR A 111 -20.24 -6.64 -4.14
CA THR A 111 -21.31 -6.07 -4.96
C THR A 111 -21.40 -6.67 -6.36
N GLY A 112 -20.48 -7.56 -6.72
CA GLY A 112 -20.50 -8.20 -8.02
C GLY A 112 -19.84 -7.41 -9.14
N ALA A 113 -19.21 -6.26 -8.84
CA ALA A 113 -18.39 -5.56 -9.84
C ALA A 113 -17.20 -6.41 -10.25
N ARG A 114 -16.63 -7.17 -9.32
CA ARG A 114 -15.64 -8.23 -9.57
C ARG A 114 -14.35 -7.77 -10.25
N ILE A 115 -13.94 -6.54 -9.98
CA ILE A 115 -12.68 -5.99 -10.49
C ILE A 115 -11.84 -5.57 -9.30
N VAL A 116 -10.62 -6.10 -9.21
CA VAL A 116 -9.64 -5.69 -8.20
C VAL A 116 -8.54 -4.85 -8.84
N LEU A 117 -7.97 -3.99 -8.07
CA LEU A 117 -6.90 -3.10 -8.49
C LEU A 117 -5.63 -3.34 -7.62
#